data_640d207ac2fe9f4d998ccde8b71fd203
#
_entry.id   640d207ac2fe9f4d998ccde8b71fd203
#
_cell.length_a   1.000
_cell.length_b   1.000
_cell.length_c   1.000
_cell.angle_alpha   90.00
_cell.angle_beta   90.00
_cell.angle_gamma   90.00
#
_symmetry.space_group_name_H-M   'P 1'
#
loop_
_entity.id
_entity.type
_entity.pdbx_description
1 polymer ?
#
loop_
_entity_poly.entity_id
_entity_poly.type
_entity_poly.pdbx_seq_one_letter_code
_entity_poly.pdbx_strand_id
1 'polypeptide(L)'
;MQNIMITGSNRRIGLAIVEQYLLRDDVHIFACCRNPQEAHALQNLQQSHPEQLTLVPLEVTSQASIETALQTIQSHTSSLDILINNAGVDSGDQSLEAITAELMLEVYAVNTVAPLMISQAFLPMLKSESKLIHISTSMASLSGRTYGGSYAYCSSKAALNMLMRGLASDLRNKEIITIALDPGWVRTDMGGQSALLSTEESADGIVTVIDTLTMNDTGRYLRYDGTESAW
;
A
#
# COMPACT_ATOMS: atom_id res chain seq x y z
N MET A 1 20.21 -7.93 -3.66
CA MET A 1 19.17 -7.10 -4.29
C MET A 1 17.87 -7.34 -3.55
N GLN A 2 17.21 -6.29 -3.08
CA GLN A 2 15.95 -6.36 -2.33
C GLN A 2 14.78 -6.29 -3.31
N ASN A 3 13.88 -7.28 -3.29
CA ASN A 3 12.71 -7.36 -4.18
C ASN A 3 11.50 -6.71 -3.52
N ILE A 4 10.94 -5.68 -4.14
CA ILE A 4 9.89 -4.84 -3.58
C ILE A 4 8.68 -4.84 -4.52
N MET A 5 7.51 -5.24 -4.03
CA MET A 5 6.24 -5.11 -4.76
C MET A 5 5.43 -3.95 -4.20
N ILE A 6 4.94 -3.06 -5.09
CA ILE A 6 4.13 -1.90 -4.70
C ILE A 6 2.85 -1.87 -5.54
N THR A 7 1.68 -1.91 -4.90
CA THR A 7 0.38 -1.78 -5.60
C THR A 7 -0.03 -0.32 -5.75
N GLY A 8 -0.71 0.04 -6.86
CA GLY A 8 -1.15 1.40 -7.11
C GLY A 8 0.00 2.40 -7.29
N SER A 9 1.07 1.97 -7.96
CA SER A 9 2.35 2.67 -8.07
C SER A 9 2.41 3.75 -9.18
N ASN A 10 1.35 3.93 -9.98
CA ASN A 10 1.41 4.79 -11.17
C ASN A 10 1.22 6.28 -10.89
N ARG A 11 0.94 6.70 -9.67
CA ARG A 11 0.69 8.10 -9.30
C ARG A 11 0.81 8.34 -7.79
N ARG A 12 0.87 9.61 -7.40
CA ARG A 12 0.79 10.08 -6.00
C ARG A 12 1.81 9.36 -5.11
N ILE A 13 1.41 8.94 -3.90
CA ILE A 13 2.29 8.29 -2.90
C ILE A 13 2.95 7.03 -3.47
N GLY A 14 2.20 6.19 -4.20
CA GLY A 14 2.75 4.96 -4.77
C GLY A 14 3.88 5.22 -5.76
N LEU A 15 3.75 6.24 -6.62
CA LEU A 15 4.82 6.64 -7.54
C LEU A 15 6.02 7.21 -6.79
N ALA A 16 5.78 8.09 -5.81
CA ALA A 16 6.85 8.68 -5.01
C ALA A 16 7.62 7.61 -4.19
N ILE A 17 6.95 6.54 -3.72
CA ILE A 17 7.65 5.40 -3.08
C ILE A 17 8.55 4.68 -4.09
N VAL A 18 8.09 4.47 -5.34
CA VAL A 18 8.94 3.91 -6.41
C VAL A 18 10.16 4.78 -6.64
N GLU A 19 9.97 6.09 -6.83
CA GLU A 19 11.05 7.06 -7.04
C GLU A 19 12.05 7.05 -5.88
N GLN A 20 11.56 6.99 -4.64
CA GLN A 20 12.41 6.97 -3.45
C GLN A 20 13.26 5.69 -3.36
N TYR A 21 12.68 4.52 -3.67
CA TYR A 21 13.46 3.27 -3.70
C TYR A 21 14.47 3.24 -4.86
N LEU A 22 14.17 3.84 -6.02
CA LEU A 22 15.10 3.91 -7.16
C LEU A 22 16.35 4.79 -6.91
N LEU A 23 16.41 5.52 -5.78
CA LEU A 23 17.64 6.18 -5.34
C LEU A 23 18.72 5.19 -4.85
N ARG A 24 18.39 3.90 -4.74
CA ARG A 24 19.29 2.82 -4.29
C ARG A 24 19.67 1.91 -5.44
N ASP A 25 20.89 1.39 -5.41
CA ASP A 25 21.40 0.48 -6.46
C ASP A 25 21.07 -1.00 -6.18
N ASP A 26 20.64 -1.36 -4.95
CA ASP A 26 20.47 -2.73 -4.50
C ASP A 26 19.00 -3.21 -4.45
N VAL A 27 18.10 -2.55 -5.17
CA VAL A 27 16.68 -2.86 -5.21
C VAL A 27 16.22 -3.33 -6.59
N HIS A 28 15.18 -4.18 -6.61
CA HIS A 28 14.35 -4.44 -7.78
C HIS A 28 12.88 -4.22 -7.41
N ILE A 29 12.20 -3.35 -8.15
CA ILE A 29 10.85 -2.90 -7.85
C ILE A 29 9.87 -3.48 -8.87
N PHE A 30 8.83 -4.16 -8.41
CA PHE A 30 7.66 -4.56 -9.18
C PHE A 30 6.57 -3.52 -8.96
N ALA A 31 6.53 -2.53 -9.86
CA ALA A 31 5.57 -1.43 -9.81
C ALA A 31 4.24 -1.86 -10.45
N CYS A 32 3.24 -2.15 -9.60
CA CYS A 32 1.96 -2.69 -10.02
C CYS A 32 0.92 -1.60 -10.21
N CYS A 33 0.28 -1.56 -11.38
CA CYS A 33 -0.85 -0.67 -11.69
C CYS A 33 -1.76 -1.31 -12.75
N ARG A 34 -3.01 -0.79 -12.89
CA ARG A 34 -4.00 -1.34 -13.83
C ARG A 34 -3.54 -1.32 -15.28
N ASN A 35 -3.06 -0.15 -15.74
CA ASN A 35 -2.68 0.11 -17.12
C ASN A 35 -1.23 0.63 -17.19
N PRO A 36 -0.21 -0.24 -17.15
CA PRO A 36 1.19 0.19 -17.27
C PRO A 36 1.49 0.98 -18.54
N GLN A 37 0.75 0.69 -19.63
CA GLN A 37 0.91 1.37 -20.92
C GLN A 37 0.44 2.84 -20.90
N GLU A 38 -0.39 3.22 -19.94
CA GLU A 38 -0.85 4.60 -19.72
C GLU A 38 -0.11 5.29 -18.58
N ALA A 39 0.77 4.57 -17.88
CA ALA A 39 1.52 5.06 -16.73
C ALA A 39 2.84 5.72 -17.18
N HIS A 40 2.77 6.83 -17.90
CA HIS A 40 3.92 7.48 -18.54
C HIS A 40 5.06 7.80 -17.56
N ALA A 41 4.75 8.22 -16.32
CA ALA A 41 5.78 8.46 -15.31
C ALA A 41 6.58 7.19 -14.98
N LEU A 42 5.89 6.06 -14.76
CA LEU A 42 6.55 4.77 -14.53
C LEU A 42 7.34 4.28 -15.74
N GLN A 43 6.82 4.49 -16.95
CA GLN A 43 7.54 4.13 -18.19
C GLN A 43 8.85 4.90 -18.33
N ASN A 44 8.84 6.20 -18.03
CA ASN A 44 10.05 7.03 -18.03
C ASN A 44 11.07 6.54 -16.99
N LEU A 45 10.60 6.21 -15.78
CA LEU A 45 11.45 5.63 -14.74
C LEU A 45 12.02 4.27 -15.17
N GLN A 46 11.23 3.41 -15.80
CA GLN A 46 11.69 2.11 -16.29
C GLN A 46 12.76 2.27 -17.38
N GLN A 47 12.62 3.24 -18.28
CA GLN A 47 13.64 3.53 -19.30
C GLN A 47 14.96 3.98 -18.68
N SER A 48 14.91 4.72 -17.57
CA SER A 48 16.10 5.19 -16.84
C SER A 48 16.69 4.11 -15.91
N HIS A 49 15.88 3.16 -15.45
CA HIS A 49 16.24 2.11 -14.49
C HIS A 49 15.78 0.71 -14.96
N PRO A 50 16.22 0.25 -16.17
CA PRO A 50 15.68 -0.96 -16.79
C PRO A 50 15.94 -2.24 -15.99
N GLU A 51 17.05 -2.28 -15.24
CA GLU A 51 17.42 -3.45 -14.41
C GLU A 51 16.77 -3.45 -13.02
N GLN A 52 16.21 -2.29 -12.60
CA GLN A 52 15.67 -2.12 -11.25
C GLN A 52 14.15 -2.00 -11.20
N LEU A 53 13.48 -1.79 -12.33
CA LEU A 53 12.04 -1.52 -12.37
C LEU A 53 11.32 -2.38 -13.40
N THR A 54 10.42 -3.22 -12.92
CA THR A 54 9.49 -4.00 -13.74
C THR A 54 8.07 -3.48 -13.54
N LEU A 55 7.39 -3.10 -14.63
CA LEU A 55 6.00 -2.70 -14.59
C LEU A 55 5.10 -3.94 -14.71
N VAL A 56 4.19 -4.11 -13.74
CA VAL A 56 3.30 -5.28 -13.66
C VAL A 56 1.84 -4.85 -13.76
N PRO A 57 1.08 -5.32 -14.76
CA PRO A 57 -0.36 -5.09 -14.81
C PRO A 57 -1.05 -5.74 -13.59
N LEU A 58 -1.82 -4.95 -12.83
CA LEU A 58 -2.56 -5.45 -11.68
C LEU A 58 -3.84 -4.64 -11.43
N GLU A 59 -4.99 -5.30 -11.68
CA GLU A 59 -6.27 -4.88 -11.15
C GLU A 59 -6.49 -5.58 -9.80
N VAL A 60 -6.39 -4.80 -8.71
CA VAL A 60 -6.34 -5.34 -7.34
C VAL A 60 -7.62 -6.06 -6.90
N THR A 61 -8.75 -5.79 -7.56
CA THR A 61 -10.04 -6.43 -7.27
C THR A 61 -10.31 -7.67 -8.13
N SER A 62 -9.41 -8.00 -9.06
CA SER A 62 -9.55 -9.14 -9.97
C SER A 62 -8.63 -10.29 -9.55
N GLN A 63 -9.22 -11.40 -9.13
CA GLN A 63 -8.47 -12.60 -8.77
C GLN A 63 -7.57 -13.08 -9.92
N ALA A 64 -8.08 -13.10 -11.15
CA ALA A 64 -7.31 -13.51 -12.32
C ALA A 64 -6.12 -12.56 -12.59
N SER A 65 -6.29 -11.26 -12.34
CA SER A 65 -5.21 -10.29 -12.47
C SER A 65 -4.15 -10.48 -11.38
N ILE A 66 -4.55 -10.80 -10.14
CA ILE A 66 -3.63 -11.11 -9.04
C ILE A 66 -2.79 -12.35 -9.37
N GLU A 67 -3.42 -13.40 -9.87
CA GLU A 67 -2.74 -14.64 -10.29
C GLU A 67 -1.74 -14.40 -11.43
N THR A 68 -2.13 -13.61 -12.44
CA THR A 68 -1.23 -13.23 -13.54
C THR A 68 -0.04 -12.40 -13.05
N ALA A 69 -0.27 -11.44 -12.16
CA ALA A 69 0.78 -10.64 -11.55
C ALA A 69 1.74 -11.51 -10.71
N LEU A 70 1.21 -12.47 -9.96
CA LEU A 70 2.02 -13.44 -9.21
C LEU A 70 2.93 -14.24 -10.14
N GLN A 71 2.39 -14.82 -11.22
CA GLN A 71 3.18 -15.56 -12.21
C GLN A 71 4.27 -14.69 -12.85
N THR A 72 3.92 -13.44 -13.19
CA THR A 72 4.87 -12.48 -13.75
C THR A 72 6.03 -12.23 -12.79
N ILE A 73 5.75 -11.94 -11.52
CA ILE A 73 6.79 -11.65 -10.51
C ILE A 73 7.61 -12.91 -10.23
N GLN A 74 6.99 -14.09 -10.15
CA GLN A 74 7.68 -15.37 -9.96
C GLN A 74 8.65 -15.72 -11.10
N SER A 75 8.44 -15.20 -12.31
CA SER A 75 9.39 -15.39 -13.42
C SER A 75 10.67 -14.57 -13.26
N HIS A 76 10.68 -13.56 -12.38
CA HIS A 76 11.84 -12.70 -12.11
C HIS A 76 12.54 -13.04 -10.80
N THR A 77 11.79 -13.46 -9.78
CA THR A 77 12.34 -13.77 -8.45
C THR A 77 11.53 -14.84 -7.73
N SER A 78 12.21 -15.58 -6.84
CA SER A 78 11.57 -16.57 -5.97
C SER A 78 11.03 -15.99 -4.66
N SER A 79 11.38 -14.74 -4.29
CA SER A 79 10.96 -14.14 -3.02
C SER A 79 10.81 -12.63 -3.11
N LEU A 80 9.92 -12.10 -2.26
CA LEU A 80 9.76 -10.67 -2.00
C LEU A 80 10.28 -10.34 -0.59
N ASP A 81 11.05 -9.27 -0.49
CA ASP A 81 11.50 -8.72 0.77
C ASP A 81 10.49 -7.73 1.35
N ILE A 82 9.80 -6.99 0.46
CA ILE A 82 8.78 -6.01 0.86
C ILE A 82 7.58 -6.13 -0.08
N LEU A 83 6.37 -6.20 0.50
CA LEU A 83 5.11 -6.04 -0.21
C LEU A 83 4.36 -4.85 0.38
N ILE A 84 4.08 -3.83 -0.45
CA ILE A 84 3.37 -2.62 -0.06
C ILE A 84 1.99 -2.60 -0.72
N ASN A 85 0.95 -2.86 0.07
CA ASN A 85 -0.45 -2.65 -0.30
C ASN A 85 -0.77 -1.15 -0.20
N ASN A 86 -0.47 -0.40 -1.27
CA ASN A 86 -0.69 1.03 -1.35
C ASN A 86 -1.95 1.39 -2.16
N ALA A 87 -2.41 0.56 -3.08
CA ALA A 87 -3.62 0.82 -3.86
C ALA A 87 -4.80 1.17 -2.96
N GLY A 88 -5.49 2.26 -3.27
CA GLY A 88 -6.64 2.73 -2.50
C GLY A 88 -7.44 3.77 -3.27
N VAL A 89 -8.71 3.87 -2.91
CA VAL A 89 -9.67 4.82 -3.47
C VAL A 89 -10.44 5.53 -2.37
N ASP A 90 -10.75 6.79 -2.66
CA ASP A 90 -11.71 7.62 -1.94
C ASP A 90 -12.52 8.33 -3.03
N SER A 91 -13.71 7.86 -3.31
CA SER A 91 -14.51 8.29 -4.47
C SER A 91 -15.96 8.50 -4.08
N GLY A 92 -16.62 9.33 -4.88
CA GLY A 92 -18.03 9.65 -4.72
C GLY A 92 -18.34 10.58 -3.55
N ASP A 93 -19.62 10.95 -3.45
CA ASP A 93 -20.13 11.69 -2.29
C ASP A 93 -20.38 10.70 -1.14
N GLN A 94 -19.65 10.86 -0.07
CA GLN A 94 -19.72 10.01 1.12
C GLN A 94 -20.37 10.73 2.32
N SER A 95 -21.19 11.75 2.04
CA SER A 95 -22.06 12.34 3.06
C SER A 95 -23.14 11.35 3.51
N LEU A 96 -23.76 11.59 4.67
CA LEU A 96 -24.81 10.71 5.19
C LEU A 96 -26.02 10.63 4.24
N GLU A 97 -26.29 11.71 3.54
CA GLU A 97 -27.44 11.87 2.65
C GLU A 97 -27.22 11.19 1.28
N ALA A 98 -25.95 11.03 0.84
CA ALA A 98 -25.63 10.56 -0.49
C ALA A 98 -24.97 9.18 -0.54
N ILE A 99 -24.43 8.68 0.57
CA ILE A 99 -23.75 7.39 0.61
C ILE A 99 -24.67 6.24 0.21
N THR A 100 -24.21 5.36 -0.67
CA THR A 100 -24.96 4.17 -1.11
C THR A 100 -24.23 2.88 -0.74
N ALA A 101 -24.97 1.77 -0.70
CA ALA A 101 -24.39 0.45 -0.45
C ALA A 101 -23.40 0.07 -1.56
N GLU A 102 -23.70 0.40 -2.81
CA GLU A 102 -22.85 0.13 -3.97
C GLU A 102 -21.49 0.84 -3.82
N LEU A 103 -21.51 2.14 -3.48
CA LEU A 103 -20.29 2.91 -3.26
C LEU A 103 -19.47 2.33 -2.10
N MET A 104 -20.12 1.96 -1.01
CA MET A 104 -19.43 1.28 0.11
C MET A 104 -18.74 0.01 -0.34
N LEU A 105 -19.44 -0.87 -1.07
CA LEU A 105 -18.90 -2.14 -1.55
C LEU A 105 -17.72 -1.93 -2.50
N GLU A 106 -17.80 -0.96 -3.42
CA GLU A 106 -16.69 -0.61 -4.33
C GLU A 106 -15.44 -0.17 -3.55
N VAL A 107 -15.61 0.73 -2.58
CA VAL A 107 -14.49 1.24 -1.77
C VAL A 107 -13.91 0.12 -0.90
N TYR A 108 -14.74 -0.72 -0.29
CA TYR A 108 -14.29 -1.87 0.50
C TYR A 108 -13.56 -2.91 -0.34
N ALA A 109 -14.02 -3.18 -1.57
CA ALA A 109 -13.36 -4.11 -2.47
C ALA A 109 -11.89 -3.73 -2.70
N VAL A 110 -11.61 -2.43 -2.93
CA VAL A 110 -10.26 -1.94 -3.18
C VAL A 110 -9.46 -1.75 -1.88
N ASN A 111 -10.05 -1.11 -0.86
CA ASN A 111 -9.29 -0.66 0.31
C ASN A 111 -9.11 -1.74 1.38
N THR A 112 -9.96 -2.76 1.40
CA THR A 112 -10.04 -3.77 2.46
C THR A 112 -9.81 -5.18 1.93
N VAL A 113 -10.63 -5.60 0.97
CA VAL A 113 -10.60 -6.99 0.46
C VAL A 113 -9.35 -7.23 -0.37
N ALA A 114 -9.04 -6.35 -1.31
CA ALA A 114 -7.90 -6.52 -2.21
C ALA A 114 -6.56 -6.65 -1.48
N PRO A 115 -6.21 -5.82 -0.47
CA PRO A 115 -4.97 -6.02 0.30
C PRO A 115 -4.87 -7.40 0.96
N LEU A 116 -5.99 -7.96 1.45
CA LEU A 116 -5.99 -9.30 2.03
C LEU A 116 -5.77 -10.38 0.96
N MET A 117 -6.48 -10.29 -0.18
CA MET A 117 -6.34 -11.24 -1.29
C MET A 117 -4.94 -11.22 -1.91
N ILE A 118 -4.35 -10.03 -2.07
CA ILE A 118 -2.97 -9.87 -2.53
C ILE A 118 -2.00 -10.48 -1.51
N SER A 119 -2.15 -10.15 -0.23
CA SER A 119 -1.30 -10.72 0.83
C SER A 119 -1.36 -12.24 0.85
N GLN A 120 -2.56 -12.83 0.69
CA GLN A 120 -2.75 -14.27 0.62
C GLN A 120 -2.07 -14.89 -0.62
N ALA A 121 -2.27 -14.30 -1.80
CA ALA A 121 -1.70 -14.81 -3.05
C ALA A 121 -0.16 -14.77 -3.04
N PHE A 122 0.43 -13.69 -2.51
CA PHE A 122 1.88 -13.49 -2.47
C PHE A 122 2.55 -14.07 -1.21
N LEU A 123 1.79 -14.61 -0.26
CA LEU A 123 2.35 -15.22 0.96
C LEU A 123 3.43 -16.28 0.71
N PRO A 124 3.35 -17.16 -0.32
CA PRO A 124 4.41 -18.11 -0.62
C PRO A 124 5.75 -17.48 -1.03
N MET A 125 5.75 -16.21 -1.45
CA MET A 125 6.95 -15.45 -1.82
C MET A 125 7.55 -14.65 -0.65
N LEU A 126 6.82 -14.52 0.46
CA LEU A 126 7.33 -13.85 1.68
C LEU A 126 8.11 -14.84 2.53
N LYS A 127 9.33 -14.47 2.89
CA LYS A 127 10.24 -15.26 3.75
C LYS A 127 10.37 -14.64 5.15
N SER A 128 11.10 -15.27 6.04
CA SER A 128 11.49 -14.66 7.32
C SER A 128 12.08 -13.27 7.10
N GLU A 129 11.71 -12.32 7.93
CA GLU A 129 12.06 -10.88 7.88
C GLU A 129 11.46 -10.09 6.71
N SER A 130 10.66 -10.71 5.81
CA SER A 130 9.89 -9.95 4.82
C SER A 130 8.91 -9.00 5.51
N LYS A 131 8.67 -7.85 4.86
CA LYS A 131 7.82 -6.78 5.37
C LYS A 131 6.54 -6.68 4.55
N LEU A 132 5.40 -6.84 5.20
CA LEU A 132 4.06 -6.70 4.63
C LEU A 132 3.43 -5.40 5.15
N ILE A 133 3.34 -4.41 4.28
CA ILE A 133 2.93 -3.05 4.62
C ILE A 133 1.55 -2.75 4.05
N HIS A 134 0.66 -2.22 4.88
CA HIS A 134 -0.66 -1.77 4.46
C HIS A 134 -0.77 -0.26 4.65
N ILE A 135 -0.87 0.49 3.53
CA ILE A 135 -1.06 1.94 3.60
C ILE A 135 -2.49 2.23 4.06
N SER A 136 -2.57 2.81 5.25
CA SER A 136 -3.82 3.18 5.94
C SER A 136 -3.99 4.71 5.98
N THR A 137 -4.57 5.26 7.04
CA THR A 137 -4.79 6.70 7.25
C THR A 137 -5.18 6.97 8.69
N SER A 138 -4.78 8.07 9.27
CA SER A 138 -5.26 8.53 10.59
C SER A 138 -6.79 8.66 10.66
N MET A 139 -7.47 8.86 9.52
CA MET A 139 -8.93 8.88 9.44
C MET A 139 -9.58 7.51 9.74
N ALA A 140 -8.82 6.42 9.78
CA ALA A 140 -9.27 5.09 10.19
C ALA A 140 -9.33 4.90 11.70
N SER A 141 -8.82 5.86 12.48
CA SER A 141 -8.81 5.79 13.94
C SER A 141 -10.23 5.88 14.51
N LEU A 142 -10.65 4.86 15.25
CA LEU A 142 -11.93 4.86 15.96
C LEU A 142 -11.91 5.82 17.13
N SER A 143 -10.79 5.89 17.86
CA SER A 143 -10.64 6.78 19.01
C SER A 143 -10.49 8.26 18.62
N GLY A 144 -9.95 8.54 17.41
CA GLY A 144 -9.80 9.90 16.87
C GLY A 144 -11.02 10.41 16.11
N ARG A 145 -12.04 9.60 15.89
CA ARG A 145 -13.21 9.94 15.06
C ARG A 145 -14.21 10.83 15.81
N THR A 146 -14.25 12.11 15.46
CA THR A 146 -15.14 13.12 16.08
C THR A 146 -16.03 13.85 15.05
N TYR A 147 -16.03 13.43 13.78
CA TYR A 147 -16.75 14.08 12.67
C TYR A 147 -17.47 13.03 11.79
N GLY A 148 -18.48 13.46 11.04
CA GLY A 148 -19.22 12.64 10.07
C GLY A 148 -18.60 12.63 8.67
N GLY A 149 -19.30 12.05 7.68
CA GLY A 149 -18.84 11.97 6.29
C GLY A 149 -17.74 10.93 6.06
N SER A 150 -17.27 10.80 4.81
CA SER A 150 -16.23 9.83 4.41
C SER A 150 -16.50 8.41 4.94
N TYR A 151 -17.76 8.01 4.96
CA TYR A 151 -18.19 6.76 5.61
C TYR A 151 -17.52 5.53 4.98
N ALA A 152 -17.54 5.42 3.65
CA ALA A 152 -16.95 4.29 2.96
C ALA A 152 -15.43 4.26 3.14
N TYR A 153 -14.74 5.39 2.94
CA TYR A 153 -13.30 5.46 3.05
C TYR A 153 -12.80 5.15 4.46
N CYS A 154 -13.30 5.89 5.45
CA CYS A 154 -12.82 5.73 6.83
C CYS A 154 -13.10 4.33 7.38
N SER A 155 -14.31 3.82 7.17
CA SER A 155 -14.67 2.48 7.66
C SER A 155 -13.92 1.37 6.91
N SER A 156 -13.66 1.51 5.60
CA SER A 156 -12.85 0.55 4.86
C SER A 156 -11.40 0.50 5.36
N LYS A 157 -10.82 1.66 5.71
CA LYS A 157 -9.46 1.72 6.25
C LYS A 157 -9.38 1.24 7.70
N ALA A 158 -10.42 1.44 8.50
CA ALA A 158 -10.54 0.82 9.82
C ALA A 158 -10.66 -0.72 9.71
N ALA A 159 -11.42 -1.22 8.74
CA ALA A 159 -11.50 -2.64 8.45
C ALA A 159 -10.15 -3.21 7.97
N LEU A 160 -9.40 -2.49 7.12
CA LEU A 160 -8.03 -2.85 6.74
C LEU A 160 -7.11 -2.97 7.96
N ASN A 161 -7.19 -2.01 8.90
CA ASN A 161 -6.42 -2.05 10.14
C ASN A 161 -6.74 -3.31 10.96
N MET A 162 -8.02 -3.72 11.03
CA MET A 162 -8.42 -4.96 11.70
C MET A 162 -7.85 -6.20 10.99
N LEU A 163 -7.94 -6.27 9.65
CA LEU A 163 -7.36 -7.38 8.88
C LEU A 163 -5.84 -7.46 9.07
N MET A 164 -5.15 -6.32 9.05
CA MET A 164 -3.71 -6.27 9.30
C MET A 164 -3.34 -6.83 10.68
N ARG A 165 -4.12 -6.51 11.72
CA ARG A 165 -3.91 -7.09 13.07
C ARG A 165 -4.03 -8.61 13.06
N GLY A 166 -5.00 -9.16 12.34
CA GLY A 166 -5.16 -10.60 12.14
C GLY A 166 -3.96 -11.21 11.42
N LEU A 167 -3.57 -10.62 10.27
CA LEU A 167 -2.39 -11.07 9.51
C LEU A 167 -1.12 -11.02 10.34
N ALA A 168 -0.90 -9.96 11.13
CA ALA A 168 0.27 -9.84 12.00
C ALA A 168 0.33 -10.98 13.04
N SER A 169 -0.82 -11.44 13.55
CA SER A 169 -0.90 -12.59 14.45
C SER A 169 -0.59 -13.91 13.73
N ASP A 170 -1.25 -14.14 12.58
CA ASP A 170 -1.10 -15.39 11.83
C ASP A 170 0.30 -15.59 11.25
N LEU A 171 0.97 -14.48 10.89
CA LEU A 171 2.28 -14.49 10.23
C LEU A 171 3.46 -14.38 11.20
N ARG A 172 3.21 -14.18 12.50
CA ARG A 172 4.26 -14.04 13.53
C ARG A 172 5.21 -15.23 13.57
N ASN A 173 4.69 -16.45 13.50
CA ASN A 173 5.49 -17.67 13.52
C ASN A 173 6.30 -17.89 12.22
N LYS A 174 5.99 -17.14 11.16
CA LYS A 174 6.77 -17.10 9.91
C LYS A 174 7.78 -15.97 9.91
N GLU A 175 7.86 -15.21 11.00
CA GLU A 175 8.73 -14.05 11.16
C GLU A 175 8.51 -12.97 10.08
N ILE A 176 7.27 -12.81 9.60
CA ILE A 176 6.90 -11.77 8.63
C ILE A 176 6.42 -10.54 9.39
N ILE A 177 7.08 -9.42 9.16
CA ILE A 177 6.79 -8.13 9.79
C ILE A 177 5.56 -7.52 9.09
N THR A 178 4.46 -7.35 9.81
CA THR A 178 3.20 -6.85 9.23
C THR A 178 2.72 -5.62 9.99
N ILE A 179 2.56 -4.47 9.29
CA ILE A 179 2.12 -3.21 9.89
C ILE A 179 1.05 -2.50 9.05
N ALA A 180 0.27 -1.62 9.71
CA ALA A 180 -0.45 -0.54 9.06
C ALA A 180 0.41 0.73 9.12
N LEU A 181 0.39 1.54 8.04
CA LEU A 181 1.17 2.75 7.94
C LEU A 181 0.32 3.91 7.42
N ASP A 182 0.21 4.99 8.21
CA ASP A 182 -0.42 6.25 7.83
C ASP A 182 0.59 7.13 7.09
N PRO A 183 0.33 7.47 5.80
CA PRO A 183 1.25 8.28 4.99
C PRO A 183 1.26 9.77 5.39
N GLY A 184 0.44 10.18 6.36
CA GLY A 184 0.19 11.56 6.71
C GLY A 184 -0.83 12.25 5.79
N TRP A 185 -1.03 13.55 5.98
CA TRP A 185 -1.90 14.35 5.12
C TRP A 185 -1.10 14.92 3.96
N VAL A 186 -1.27 14.30 2.78
CA VAL A 186 -0.40 14.46 1.60
C VAL A 186 -1.11 15.21 0.49
N ARG A 187 -0.45 16.17 -0.16
CA ARG A 187 -0.94 16.93 -1.34
C ARG A 187 -1.13 15.99 -2.54
N THR A 188 -2.35 15.49 -2.66
CA THR A 188 -2.85 14.63 -3.74
C THR A 188 -4.27 15.08 -4.07
N ASP A 189 -4.88 14.51 -5.11
CA ASP A 189 -6.30 14.79 -5.42
C ASP A 189 -7.22 14.42 -4.23
N MET A 190 -6.83 13.44 -3.43
CA MET A 190 -7.56 13.00 -2.23
C MET A 190 -7.30 13.93 -1.02
N GLY A 191 -6.06 14.32 -0.80
CA GLY A 191 -5.69 15.16 0.36
C GLY A 191 -5.92 16.65 0.17
N GLY A 192 -6.06 17.10 -1.09
CA GLY A 192 -6.24 18.51 -1.45
C GLY A 192 -4.94 19.34 -1.37
N GLN A 193 -5.01 20.57 -1.85
CA GLN A 193 -3.86 21.48 -1.93
C GLN A 193 -3.39 22.02 -0.56
N SER A 194 -4.26 22.03 0.43
CA SER A 194 -3.94 22.48 1.78
C SER A 194 -3.25 21.43 2.65
N ALA A 195 -3.02 20.23 2.12
CA ALA A 195 -2.31 19.19 2.85
C ALA A 195 -0.86 19.60 3.17
N LEU A 196 -0.37 19.13 4.32
CA LEU A 196 0.89 19.56 4.88
C LEU A 196 2.11 19.02 4.14
N LEU A 197 2.05 17.75 3.71
CA LEU A 197 3.17 17.03 3.12
C LEU A 197 3.11 17.02 1.60
N SER A 198 4.26 17.05 0.96
CA SER A 198 4.38 16.62 -0.43
C SER A 198 4.35 15.08 -0.54
N THR A 199 4.21 14.55 -1.74
CA THR A 199 4.30 13.11 -2.00
C THR A 199 5.71 12.58 -1.71
N GLU A 200 6.74 13.39 -2.00
CA GLU A 200 8.14 13.08 -1.77
C GLU A 200 8.47 13.02 -0.28
N GLU A 201 8.03 14.02 0.52
CA GLU A 201 8.21 14.03 1.97
C GLU A 201 7.54 12.83 2.64
N SER A 202 6.33 12.49 2.21
CA SER A 202 5.61 11.31 2.71
C SER A 202 6.32 10.01 2.33
N ALA A 203 6.77 9.87 1.08
CA ALA A 203 7.46 8.67 0.60
C ALA A 203 8.80 8.46 1.28
N ASP A 204 9.59 9.52 1.48
CA ASP A 204 10.86 9.45 2.21
C ASP A 204 10.66 8.93 3.64
N GLY A 205 9.67 9.50 4.35
CA GLY A 205 9.32 9.02 5.68
C GLY A 205 8.84 7.56 5.68
N ILE A 206 7.95 7.18 4.76
CA ILE A 206 7.45 5.81 4.61
C ILE A 206 8.61 4.82 4.41
N VAL A 207 9.52 5.11 3.47
CA VAL A 207 10.67 4.24 3.17
C VAL A 207 11.60 4.16 4.38
N THR A 208 11.87 5.27 5.05
CA THR A 208 12.67 5.32 6.29
C THR A 208 12.06 4.44 7.39
N VAL A 209 10.75 4.53 7.61
CA VAL A 209 10.05 3.68 8.58
C VAL A 209 10.16 2.21 8.19
N ILE A 210 9.87 1.87 6.93
CA ILE A 210 9.93 0.48 6.45
C ILE A 210 11.32 -0.11 6.66
N ASP A 211 12.39 0.64 6.41
CA ASP A 211 13.76 0.14 6.57
C ASP A 211 14.10 -0.24 8.01
N THR A 212 13.61 0.53 8.98
CA THR A 212 13.92 0.33 10.40
C THR A 212 13.05 -0.72 11.09
N LEU A 213 12.00 -1.24 10.43
CA LEU A 213 11.09 -2.22 11.03
C LEU A 213 11.79 -3.51 11.42
N THR A 214 11.41 -4.01 12.59
CA THR A 214 11.80 -5.29 13.15
C THR A 214 10.58 -6.12 13.54
N MET A 215 10.76 -7.37 13.95
CA MET A 215 9.65 -8.20 14.46
C MET A 215 8.95 -7.62 15.69
N ASN A 216 9.60 -6.70 16.43
CA ASN A 216 8.98 -5.99 17.55
C ASN A 216 7.89 -5.01 17.10
N ASP A 217 7.92 -4.59 15.84
CA ASP A 217 6.95 -3.64 15.26
C ASP A 217 5.75 -4.35 14.62
N THR A 218 5.80 -5.68 14.51
CA THR A 218 4.69 -6.47 13.94
C THR A 218 3.39 -6.24 14.70
N GLY A 219 2.35 -5.86 13.95
CA GLY A 219 1.02 -5.55 14.49
C GLY A 219 0.85 -4.11 14.95
N ARG A 220 1.84 -3.22 14.74
CA ARG A 220 1.72 -1.79 15.05
C ARG A 220 1.03 -1.02 13.92
N TYR A 221 0.46 0.11 14.30
CA TYR A 221 -0.04 1.13 13.40
C TYR A 221 0.86 2.36 13.53
N LEU A 222 1.70 2.60 12.52
CA LEU A 222 2.70 3.65 12.52
C LEU A 222 2.33 4.76 11.54
N ARG A 223 2.91 5.93 11.74
CA ARG A 223 2.86 7.05 10.80
C ARG A 223 4.16 7.10 9.99
N TYR A 224 4.13 7.86 8.90
CA TYR A 224 5.29 8.10 8.02
C TYR A 224 6.53 8.62 8.76
N ASP A 225 6.37 9.24 9.91
CA ASP A 225 7.46 9.78 10.76
C ASP A 225 7.93 8.79 11.85
N GLY A 226 7.44 7.55 11.84
CA GLY A 226 7.75 6.49 12.80
C GLY A 226 6.98 6.59 14.11
N THR A 227 6.19 7.62 14.33
CA THR A 227 5.34 7.74 15.52
C THR A 227 4.16 6.76 15.46
N GLU A 228 3.61 6.39 16.61
CA GLU A 228 2.47 5.49 16.69
C GLU A 228 1.17 6.24 16.37
N SER A 229 0.34 5.63 15.53
CA SER A 229 -0.99 6.14 15.22
C SER A 229 -2.02 5.51 16.15
N ALA A 230 -3.03 6.28 16.52
CA ALA A 230 -4.14 5.75 17.34
C ALA A 230 -5.07 4.85 16.51
N TRP A 231 -5.53 3.76 17.11
CA TRP A 231 -6.49 2.82 16.51
C TRP A 231 -7.90 3.41 16.41
#